data_b5f3703145733c15a08f10251d59cb1b
#
_entry.id   b5f3703145733c15a08f10251d59cb1b
#
_cell.length_a   1.000
_cell.length_b   1.000
_cell.length_c   1.000
_cell.angle_alpha   90.00
_cell.angle_beta   90.00
_cell.angle_gamma   90.00
#
_symmetry.space_group_name_H-M   'P 1'
#
loop_
_entity.id
_entity.type
_entity.pdbx_description
1 polymer ?
#
loop_
_entity_poly.entity_id
_entity_poly.type
_entity_poly.pdbx_seq_one_letter_code
_entity_poly.pdbx_strand_id
1 'polypeptide(L)'
;MPMPLNQLLPQAGSSVLIRELTLDSRKVRPGDLFLAVPGTAQDGRDHIADAIARGAAAVAYEAAGAPQMHDSAAALLPMHGLAAQLSAIAGRFYGEPSRALRLVGVTGTNGKTSVSQLLAQALELLGERCGIVGTLGSGFHNELVQGRHTTPDPIGVQALLAELKSAGAKAVAMEVSSHGLDQGRVAALNFAVAVFTNLSRDHLDYHGSMAAYAAAKSALFS
;
A
#
# COMPACT_ATOMS: atom_id res chain seq x y z
N MET A 1 9.94 -4.05 -13.09
CA MET A 1 10.23 -5.06 -14.14
C MET A 1 9.18 -6.15 -14.03
N PRO A 2 8.73 -6.77 -15.14
CA PRO A 2 7.74 -7.85 -15.07
C PRO A 2 8.23 -9.01 -14.19
N MET A 3 7.31 -9.61 -13.43
CA MET A 3 7.60 -10.70 -12.48
C MET A 3 6.71 -11.91 -12.80
N PRO A 4 7.23 -13.16 -12.79
CA PRO A 4 6.40 -14.35 -12.95
C PRO A 4 5.37 -14.47 -11.82
N LEU A 5 4.13 -14.83 -12.16
CA LEU A 5 3.03 -14.92 -11.21
C LEU A 5 3.33 -15.89 -10.05
N ASN A 6 3.95 -17.03 -10.33
CA ASN A 6 4.35 -18.02 -9.31
C ASN A 6 5.47 -17.54 -8.37
N GLN A 7 6.26 -16.55 -8.75
CA GLN A 7 7.20 -15.88 -7.85
C GLN A 7 6.48 -14.85 -6.96
N LEU A 8 5.48 -14.20 -7.50
CA LEU A 8 4.67 -13.24 -6.77
C LEU A 8 3.69 -13.91 -5.81
N LEU A 9 3.00 -14.93 -6.29
CA LEU A 9 2.02 -15.77 -5.58
C LEU A 9 2.46 -17.23 -5.68
N PRO A 10 3.19 -17.78 -4.69
CA PRO A 10 3.76 -19.13 -4.78
C PRO A 10 2.74 -20.25 -5.00
N GLN A 11 1.47 -20.05 -4.61
CA GLN A 11 0.37 -20.97 -4.85
C GLN A 11 -0.17 -20.95 -6.29
N ALA A 12 0.26 -19.99 -7.11
CA ALA A 12 -0.15 -19.92 -8.51
C ALA A 12 0.58 -20.99 -9.32
N GLY A 13 -0.18 -21.86 -9.98
CA GLY A 13 0.38 -22.86 -10.90
C GLY A 13 0.88 -22.30 -12.25
N SER A 14 0.80 -20.97 -12.45
CA SER A 14 1.12 -20.28 -13.68
C SER A 14 2.35 -19.39 -13.55
N SER A 15 3.21 -19.39 -14.57
CA SER A 15 4.38 -18.52 -14.69
C SER A 15 4.15 -17.31 -15.61
N VAL A 16 2.89 -16.96 -15.88
CA VAL A 16 2.57 -15.77 -16.68
C VAL A 16 3.24 -14.53 -16.09
N LEU A 17 3.79 -13.67 -16.96
CA LEU A 17 4.49 -12.47 -16.53
C LEU A 17 3.49 -11.37 -16.16
N ILE A 18 3.62 -10.88 -14.94
CA ILE A 18 2.85 -9.76 -14.41
C ILE A 18 3.66 -8.48 -14.60
N ARG A 19 3.05 -7.48 -15.23
CA ARG A 19 3.68 -6.19 -15.55
C ARG A 19 3.42 -5.13 -14.48
N GLU A 20 2.23 -5.14 -13.87
CA GLU A 20 1.83 -4.19 -12.85
C GLU A 20 0.74 -4.79 -11.95
N LEU A 21 0.52 -4.20 -10.78
CA LEU A 21 -0.53 -4.56 -9.84
C LEU A 21 -1.59 -3.45 -9.79
N THR A 22 -2.85 -3.82 -9.68
CA THR A 22 -3.92 -2.83 -9.48
C THR A 22 -5.09 -3.37 -8.68
N LEU A 23 -5.70 -2.48 -7.86
CA LEU A 23 -6.97 -2.69 -7.16
C LEU A 23 -8.16 -2.07 -7.93
N ASP A 24 -7.90 -1.34 -9.01
CA ASP A 24 -8.91 -0.63 -9.79
C ASP A 24 -9.03 -1.24 -11.19
N SER A 25 -10.13 -1.95 -11.47
CA SER A 25 -10.37 -2.61 -12.77
C SER A 25 -10.25 -1.66 -13.95
N ARG A 26 -10.61 -0.38 -13.77
CA ARG A 26 -10.55 0.66 -14.81
C ARG A 26 -9.13 1.02 -15.23
N LYS A 27 -8.14 0.73 -14.36
CA LYS A 27 -6.71 0.98 -14.60
C LYS A 27 -5.99 -0.23 -15.17
N VAL A 28 -6.64 -1.39 -15.23
CA VAL A 28 -6.06 -2.61 -15.79
C VAL A 28 -5.60 -2.38 -17.22
N ARG A 29 -4.39 -2.83 -17.50
CA ARG A 29 -3.77 -2.89 -18.83
C ARG A 29 -3.35 -4.33 -19.13
N PRO A 30 -3.15 -4.67 -20.43
CA PRO A 30 -2.68 -6.01 -20.80
C PRO A 30 -1.40 -6.42 -20.06
N GLY A 31 -1.48 -7.56 -19.38
CA GLY A 31 -0.37 -8.11 -18.61
C GLY A 31 -0.39 -7.77 -17.11
N ASP A 32 -1.37 -7.03 -16.61
CA ASP A 32 -1.47 -6.68 -15.19
C ASP A 32 -2.11 -7.81 -14.36
N LEU A 33 -1.81 -7.81 -13.06
CA LEU A 33 -2.55 -8.57 -12.05
C LEU A 33 -3.59 -7.67 -11.39
N PHE A 34 -4.85 -8.03 -11.52
CA PHE A 34 -5.94 -7.41 -10.79
C PHE A 34 -6.14 -8.10 -9.44
N LEU A 35 -6.15 -7.34 -8.35
CA LEU A 35 -6.35 -7.82 -6.97
C LEU A 35 -7.75 -7.44 -6.51
N ALA A 36 -8.69 -8.38 -6.61
CA ALA A 36 -10.11 -8.16 -6.37
C ALA A 36 -10.49 -8.47 -4.92
N VAL A 37 -10.51 -7.44 -4.09
CA VAL A 37 -10.89 -7.53 -2.67
C VAL A 37 -12.21 -6.80 -2.40
N PRO A 38 -13.02 -7.25 -1.43
CA PRO A 38 -14.12 -6.46 -0.90
C PRO A 38 -13.59 -5.15 -0.31
N GLY A 39 -14.10 -4.03 -0.77
CA GLY A 39 -13.80 -2.70 -0.23
C GLY A 39 -14.93 -2.19 0.65
N THR A 40 -14.74 -1.01 1.27
CA THR A 40 -15.76 -0.37 2.11
C THR A 40 -16.95 0.20 1.34
N ALA A 41 -16.74 0.61 0.10
CA ALA A 41 -17.76 1.24 -0.74
C ALA A 41 -18.20 0.36 -1.94
N GLN A 42 -17.31 -0.49 -2.44
CA GLN A 42 -17.55 -1.35 -3.60
C GLN A 42 -16.80 -2.68 -3.39
N ASP A 43 -17.35 -3.76 -3.94
CA ASP A 43 -16.67 -5.03 -3.98
C ASP A 43 -15.84 -5.15 -5.27
N GLY A 44 -14.52 -5.28 -5.14
CA GLY A 44 -13.63 -5.44 -6.28
C GLY A 44 -13.94 -6.69 -7.11
N ARG A 45 -14.59 -7.70 -6.53
CA ARG A 45 -14.95 -8.95 -7.21
C ARG A 45 -16.01 -8.74 -8.27
N ASP A 46 -16.88 -7.74 -8.12
CA ASP A 46 -17.91 -7.39 -9.11
C ASP A 46 -17.31 -6.88 -10.44
N HIS A 47 -16.02 -6.51 -10.40
CA HIS A 47 -15.29 -5.94 -11.55
C HIS A 47 -14.29 -6.91 -12.20
N ILE A 48 -14.32 -8.20 -11.85
CA ILE A 48 -13.41 -9.22 -12.41
C ILE A 48 -13.59 -9.35 -13.92
N ALA A 49 -14.83 -9.41 -14.39
CA ALA A 49 -15.11 -9.52 -15.82
C ALA A 49 -14.58 -8.31 -16.61
N ASP A 50 -14.72 -7.10 -16.07
CA ASP A 50 -14.17 -5.88 -16.67
C ASP A 50 -12.63 -5.91 -16.72
N ALA A 51 -11.98 -6.36 -15.64
CA ALA A 51 -10.54 -6.50 -15.59
C ALA A 51 -10.00 -7.50 -16.64
N ILE A 52 -10.69 -8.65 -16.81
CA ILE A 52 -10.35 -9.64 -17.83
C ILE A 52 -10.53 -9.06 -19.23
N ALA A 53 -11.64 -8.38 -19.48
CA ALA A 53 -11.91 -7.74 -20.78
C ALA A 53 -10.86 -6.67 -21.14
N ARG A 54 -10.23 -6.03 -20.13
CA ARG A 54 -9.13 -5.07 -20.31
C ARG A 54 -7.76 -5.71 -20.46
N GLY A 55 -7.69 -7.05 -20.39
CA GLY A 55 -6.46 -7.80 -20.63
C GLY A 55 -5.63 -8.10 -19.38
N ALA A 56 -6.26 -8.20 -18.20
CA ALA A 56 -5.59 -8.73 -17.03
C ALA A 56 -4.98 -10.11 -17.36
N ALA A 57 -3.69 -10.30 -17.07
CA ALA A 57 -3.04 -11.59 -17.25
C ALA A 57 -3.43 -12.58 -16.15
N ALA A 58 -3.74 -12.07 -14.98
CA ALA A 58 -4.24 -12.83 -13.85
C ALA A 58 -5.17 -11.98 -12.98
N VAL A 59 -6.04 -12.66 -12.23
CA VAL A 59 -6.90 -12.06 -11.22
C VAL A 59 -6.76 -12.88 -9.94
N ALA A 60 -6.24 -12.27 -8.87
CA ALA A 60 -6.34 -12.83 -7.53
C ALA A 60 -7.55 -12.20 -6.83
N TYR A 61 -8.42 -13.01 -6.24
CA TYR A 61 -9.65 -12.54 -5.63
C TYR A 61 -9.92 -13.19 -4.27
N GLU A 62 -10.57 -12.44 -3.37
CA GLU A 62 -11.00 -12.98 -2.07
C GLU A 62 -11.97 -14.13 -2.29
N ALA A 63 -11.59 -15.32 -1.84
CA ALA A 63 -12.36 -16.54 -2.04
C ALA A 63 -13.64 -16.60 -1.19
N ALA A 64 -13.61 -16.01 0.01
CA ALA A 64 -14.75 -16.03 0.92
C ALA A 64 -15.93 -15.26 0.32
N GLY A 65 -17.06 -15.97 0.08
CA GLY A 65 -18.26 -15.39 -0.51
C GLY A 65 -18.11 -14.98 -1.99
N ALA A 66 -17.10 -15.45 -2.70
CA ALA A 66 -16.97 -15.20 -4.14
C ALA A 66 -18.02 -15.96 -4.93
N PRO A 67 -18.55 -15.37 -6.03
CA PRO A 67 -19.39 -16.11 -6.97
C PRO A 67 -18.57 -17.22 -7.65
N GLN A 68 -19.28 -18.23 -8.20
CA GLN A 68 -18.62 -19.23 -9.02
C GLN A 68 -17.97 -18.57 -10.25
N MET A 69 -16.66 -18.75 -10.36
CA MET A 69 -15.90 -18.24 -11.49
C MET A 69 -15.80 -19.32 -12.56
N HIS A 70 -16.02 -18.95 -13.82
CA HIS A 70 -15.90 -19.85 -14.97
C HIS A 70 -14.54 -19.68 -15.64
N ASP A 71 -14.19 -20.62 -16.51
CA ASP A 71 -12.95 -20.58 -17.29
C ASP A 71 -12.81 -19.23 -18.02
N SER A 72 -11.61 -18.66 -17.91
CA SER A 72 -11.28 -17.36 -18.51
C SER A 72 -9.90 -17.38 -19.15
N ALA A 73 -9.63 -16.39 -20.01
CA ALA A 73 -8.30 -16.22 -20.61
C ALA A 73 -7.25 -15.78 -19.58
N ALA A 74 -7.66 -15.19 -18.46
CA ALA A 74 -6.79 -14.81 -17.36
C ALA A 74 -6.69 -15.95 -16.33
N ALA A 75 -5.54 -16.08 -15.68
CA ALA A 75 -5.38 -17.00 -14.56
C ALA A 75 -6.19 -16.51 -13.35
N LEU A 76 -7.18 -17.29 -12.90
CA LEU A 76 -8.02 -16.97 -11.75
C LEU A 76 -7.49 -17.65 -10.49
N LEU A 77 -7.25 -16.87 -9.44
CA LEU A 77 -6.60 -17.31 -8.20
C LEU A 77 -7.48 -16.98 -7.00
N PRO A 78 -8.28 -17.90 -6.50
CA PRO A 78 -8.99 -17.70 -5.23
C PRO A 78 -7.99 -17.68 -4.07
N MET A 79 -8.10 -16.67 -3.23
CA MET A 79 -7.22 -16.49 -2.06
C MET A 79 -8.06 -16.18 -0.83
N HIS A 80 -7.73 -16.78 0.29
CA HIS A 80 -8.34 -16.43 1.58
C HIS A 80 -7.54 -15.34 2.27
N GLY A 81 -8.23 -14.31 2.75
CA GLY A 81 -7.62 -13.18 3.44
C GLY A 81 -6.73 -12.34 2.50
N LEU A 82 -7.10 -12.20 1.23
CA LEU A 82 -6.32 -11.47 0.24
C LEU A 82 -6.06 -10.03 0.67
N ALA A 83 -7.04 -9.36 1.30
CA ALA A 83 -6.89 -7.99 1.76
C ALA A 83 -5.70 -7.81 2.72
N ALA A 84 -5.50 -8.74 3.66
CA ALA A 84 -4.38 -8.72 4.60
C ALA A 84 -3.02 -9.02 3.93
N GLN A 85 -3.03 -9.62 2.75
CA GLN A 85 -1.82 -9.98 2.00
C GLN A 85 -1.37 -8.92 0.99
N LEU A 86 -2.20 -7.92 0.69
CA LEU A 86 -1.93 -6.91 -0.34
C LEU A 86 -0.58 -6.22 -0.18
N SER A 87 -0.25 -5.78 1.05
CA SER A 87 1.01 -5.10 1.34
C SER A 87 2.23 -6.00 1.08
N ALA A 88 2.13 -7.28 1.44
CA ALA A 88 3.20 -8.25 1.21
C ALA A 88 3.33 -8.64 -0.27
N ILE A 89 2.22 -8.78 -0.99
CA ILE A 89 2.20 -9.03 -2.44
C ILE A 89 2.87 -7.86 -3.17
N ALA A 90 2.46 -6.64 -2.86
CA ALA A 90 3.06 -5.44 -3.43
C ALA A 90 4.54 -5.31 -3.05
N GLY A 91 4.91 -5.61 -1.80
CA GLY A 91 6.30 -5.63 -1.36
C GLY A 91 7.17 -6.54 -2.21
N ARG A 92 6.74 -7.78 -2.44
CA ARG A 92 7.45 -8.71 -3.33
C ARG A 92 7.58 -8.19 -4.75
N PHE A 93 6.50 -7.64 -5.30
CA PHE A 93 6.50 -7.12 -6.66
C PHE A 93 7.47 -5.95 -6.85
N TYR A 94 7.51 -5.02 -5.90
CA TYR A 94 8.41 -3.85 -5.94
C TYR A 94 9.77 -4.08 -5.28
N GLY A 95 10.12 -5.32 -4.91
CA GLY A 95 11.44 -5.68 -4.38
C GLY A 95 11.68 -5.20 -2.95
N GLU A 96 10.65 -5.20 -2.11
CA GLU A 96 10.67 -4.88 -0.67
C GLU A 96 11.46 -3.60 -0.35
N PRO A 97 11.06 -2.45 -0.92
CA PRO A 97 11.87 -1.22 -0.86
C PRO A 97 12.10 -0.72 0.57
N SER A 98 11.18 -0.98 1.50
CA SER A 98 11.30 -0.57 2.90
C SER A 98 12.48 -1.23 3.63
N ARG A 99 12.98 -2.37 3.17
CA ARG A 99 14.18 -3.02 3.75
C ARG A 99 15.49 -2.28 3.42
N ALA A 100 15.49 -1.51 2.34
CA ALA A 100 16.66 -0.77 1.87
C ALA A 100 16.62 0.73 2.24
N LEU A 101 15.50 1.19 2.79
CA LEU A 101 15.26 2.57 3.20
C LEU A 101 15.17 2.65 4.73
N ARG A 102 15.69 3.71 5.33
CA ARG A 102 15.36 4.05 6.72
C ARG A 102 13.98 4.68 6.75
N LEU A 103 12.97 3.86 6.98
CA LEU A 103 11.58 4.30 7.00
C LEU A 103 11.19 4.78 8.40
N VAL A 104 10.76 6.03 8.50
CA VAL A 104 10.23 6.62 9.73
C VAL A 104 8.73 6.79 9.60
N GLY A 105 7.97 6.02 10.38
CA GLY A 105 6.51 6.11 10.43
C GLY A 105 6.08 7.13 11.48
N VAL A 106 5.25 8.10 11.09
CA VAL A 106 4.72 9.13 12.00
C VAL A 106 3.20 8.98 12.11
N THR A 107 2.71 8.64 13.30
CA THR A 107 1.27 8.56 13.58
C THR A 107 0.86 9.50 14.71
N GLY A 108 -0.43 9.68 14.90
CA GLY A 108 -1.05 10.56 15.89
C GLY A 108 -2.28 11.24 15.31
N THR A 109 -2.99 12.02 16.13
CA THR A 109 -4.13 12.82 15.64
C THR A 109 -3.63 14.02 14.84
N ASN A 110 -2.80 14.86 15.44
CA ASN A 110 -2.26 16.09 14.85
C ASN A 110 -0.73 16.03 14.78
N GLY A 111 -0.13 16.88 13.93
CA GLY A 111 1.32 17.07 13.86
C GLY A 111 2.07 16.06 12.98
N LYS A 112 1.42 15.05 12.40
CA LYS A 112 2.07 14.09 11.49
C LYS A 112 2.82 14.79 10.35
N THR A 113 2.14 15.68 9.65
CA THR A 113 2.70 16.44 8.52
C THR A 113 3.86 17.32 8.96
N SER A 114 3.72 18.06 10.07
CA SER A 114 4.81 18.92 10.57
C SER A 114 6.05 18.10 10.92
N VAL A 115 5.88 16.97 11.62
CA VAL A 115 7.00 16.10 11.99
C VAL A 115 7.66 15.47 10.77
N SER A 116 6.88 14.94 9.82
CA SER A 116 7.45 14.32 8.61
C SER A 116 8.20 15.32 7.73
N GLN A 117 7.68 16.54 7.58
CA GLN A 117 8.32 17.62 6.82
C GLN A 117 9.61 18.10 7.48
N LEU A 118 9.58 18.38 8.79
CA LEU A 118 10.75 18.84 9.54
C LEU A 118 11.85 17.76 9.59
N LEU A 119 11.46 16.50 9.73
CA LEU A 119 12.39 15.38 9.72
C LEU A 119 13.09 15.26 8.36
N ALA A 120 12.33 15.33 7.27
CA ALA A 120 12.91 15.25 5.93
C ALA A 120 13.90 16.40 5.67
N GLN A 121 13.52 17.64 6.03
CA GLN A 121 14.40 18.80 5.90
C GLN A 121 15.68 18.65 6.77
N ALA A 122 15.55 18.18 8.01
CA ALA A 122 16.70 17.97 8.89
C ALA A 122 17.67 16.91 8.33
N LEU A 123 17.15 15.81 7.76
CA LEU A 123 17.97 14.78 7.13
C LEU A 123 18.68 15.32 5.88
N GLU A 124 17.99 16.10 5.05
CA GLU A 124 18.60 16.74 3.88
C GLU A 124 19.73 17.71 4.26
N LEU A 125 19.56 18.51 5.33
CA LEU A 125 20.63 19.37 5.86
C LEU A 125 21.84 18.58 6.35
N LEU A 126 21.64 17.33 6.78
CA LEU A 126 22.71 16.40 7.17
C LEU A 126 23.31 15.64 5.97
N GLY A 127 22.89 15.95 4.74
CA GLY A 127 23.37 15.30 3.53
C GLY A 127 22.70 13.96 3.22
N GLU A 128 21.59 13.64 3.89
CA GLU A 128 20.83 12.42 3.66
C GLU A 128 19.54 12.69 2.90
N ARG A 129 19.48 12.28 1.64
CA ARG A 129 18.30 12.48 0.80
C ARG A 129 17.09 11.75 1.38
N CYS A 130 16.07 12.48 1.78
CA CYS A 130 14.88 11.97 2.45
C CYS A 130 13.62 12.18 1.63
N GLY A 131 12.92 11.09 1.29
CA GLY A 131 11.58 11.14 0.71
C GLY A 131 10.51 11.45 1.76
N ILE A 132 9.36 11.93 1.29
CA ILE A 132 8.17 12.20 2.10
C ILE A 132 7.00 11.44 1.49
N VAL A 133 6.16 10.85 2.34
CA VAL A 133 4.84 10.30 1.95
C VAL A 133 3.82 10.80 2.96
N GLY A 134 2.88 11.64 2.53
CA GLY A 134 1.93 12.22 3.46
C GLY A 134 0.83 13.08 2.83
N THR A 135 0.17 13.85 3.67
CA THR A 135 -1.02 14.65 3.32
C THR A 135 -0.73 15.71 2.25
N LEU A 136 0.44 16.35 2.30
CA LEU A 136 0.83 17.37 1.31
C LEU A 136 1.30 16.77 -0.01
N GLY A 137 1.46 15.46 -0.08
CA GLY A 137 1.93 14.75 -1.25
C GLY A 137 3.05 13.77 -0.94
N SER A 138 3.62 13.20 -2.00
CA SER A 138 4.74 12.28 -1.93
C SER A 138 5.84 12.70 -2.91
N GLY A 139 7.09 12.54 -2.51
CA GLY A 139 8.25 12.97 -3.29
C GLY A 139 9.39 13.46 -2.40
N PHE A 140 10.22 14.35 -2.93
CA PHE A 140 11.23 15.08 -2.15
C PHE A 140 10.69 16.45 -1.72
N HIS A 141 11.27 17.05 -0.69
CA HIS A 141 10.72 18.21 0.02
C HIS A 141 10.18 19.35 -0.90
N ASN A 142 10.86 19.68 -1.99
CA ASN A 142 10.44 20.74 -2.91
C ASN A 142 9.71 20.25 -4.17
N GLU A 143 9.45 18.94 -4.27
CA GLU A 143 8.95 18.25 -5.46
C GLU A 143 7.83 17.26 -5.09
N LEU A 144 6.91 17.70 -4.21
CA LEU A 144 5.81 16.85 -3.77
C LEU A 144 4.71 16.79 -4.83
N VAL A 145 4.33 15.57 -5.20
CA VAL A 145 3.16 15.30 -6.04
C VAL A 145 1.98 14.96 -5.13
N GLN A 146 0.90 15.74 -5.24
CA GLN A 146 -0.28 15.56 -4.42
C GLN A 146 -0.97 14.22 -4.69
N GLY A 147 -1.23 13.46 -3.64
CA GLY A 147 -1.98 12.19 -3.67
C GLY A 147 -3.42 12.36 -3.17
N ARG A 148 -4.22 11.29 -3.29
CA ARG A 148 -5.61 11.27 -2.79
C ARG A 148 -5.73 11.03 -1.29
N HIS A 149 -4.76 10.38 -0.69
CA HIS A 149 -4.78 9.92 0.70
C HIS A 149 -3.45 10.22 1.39
N THR A 150 -3.52 10.57 2.68
CA THR A 150 -2.33 10.73 3.54
C THR A 150 -1.45 9.49 3.55
N THR A 151 -2.08 8.30 3.60
CA THR A 151 -1.43 6.99 3.46
C THR A 151 -2.07 6.31 2.26
N PRO A 152 -1.38 6.14 1.14
CA PRO A 152 -1.90 5.46 -0.05
C PRO A 152 -2.34 4.02 0.23
N ASP A 153 -2.98 3.38 -0.74
CA ASP A 153 -3.29 1.95 -0.68
C ASP A 153 -1.99 1.10 -0.66
N PRO A 154 -2.07 -0.19 -0.31
CA PRO A 154 -0.88 -1.03 -0.13
C PRO A 154 0.03 -1.11 -1.37
N ILE A 155 -0.55 -1.09 -2.57
CA ILE A 155 0.22 -1.12 -3.81
C ILE A 155 0.91 0.22 -4.02
N GLY A 156 0.17 1.31 -3.87
CA GLY A 156 0.67 2.67 -4.04
C GLY A 156 1.81 3.01 -3.07
N VAL A 157 1.71 2.56 -1.82
CA VAL A 157 2.80 2.76 -0.84
C VAL A 157 4.08 2.08 -1.29
N GLN A 158 4.02 0.79 -1.67
CA GLN A 158 5.21 0.03 -2.09
C GLN A 158 5.81 0.60 -3.38
N ALA A 159 4.96 1.01 -4.35
CA ALA A 159 5.40 1.66 -5.58
C ALA A 159 6.15 2.97 -5.30
N LEU A 160 5.56 3.85 -4.47
CA LEU A 160 6.20 5.11 -4.09
C LEU A 160 7.54 4.91 -3.37
N LEU A 161 7.63 3.94 -2.46
CA LEU A 161 8.89 3.63 -1.79
C LEU A 161 9.95 3.12 -2.78
N ALA A 162 9.55 2.32 -3.77
CA ALA A 162 10.46 1.85 -4.82
C ALA A 162 10.92 3.00 -5.72
N GLU A 163 10.04 3.93 -6.08
CA GLU A 163 10.37 5.13 -6.85
C GLU A 163 11.34 6.03 -6.07
N LEU A 164 11.05 6.35 -4.81
CA LEU A 164 11.92 7.15 -3.95
C LEU A 164 13.32 6.52 -3.78
N LYS A 165 13.36 5.20 -3.55
CA LYS A 165 14.61 4.43 -3.49
C LYS A 165 15.40 4.56 -4.80
N SER A 166 14.75 4.37 -5.94
CA SER A 166 15.37 4.46 -7.26
C SER A 166 15.87 5.88 -7.57
N ALA A 167 15.18 6.89 -7.04
CA ALA A 167 15.59 8.30 -7.12
C ALA A 167 16.68 8.70 -6.09
N GLY A 168 17.20 7.73 -5.33
CA GLY A 168 18.35 7.91 -4.44
C GLY A 168 18.00 8.27 -3.00
N ALA A 169 16.74 8.16 -2.57
CA ALA A 169 16.40 8.31 -1.16
C ALA A 169 17.17 7.30 -0.30
N LYS A 170 17.62 7.74 0.86
CA LYS A 170 18.24 6.92 1.93
C LYS A 170 17.27 6.71 3.10
N ALA A 171 16.40 7.68 3.30
CA ALA A 171 15.35 7.65 4.30
C ALA A 171 14.01 8.09 3.68
N VAL A 172 12.91 7.74 4.36
CA VAL A 172 11.57 8.25 4.02
C VAL A 172 10.83 8.56 5.32
N ALA A 173 10.34 9.79 5.44
CA ALA A 173 9.41 10.21 6.48
C ALA A 173 7.98 10.01 5.99
N MET A 174 7.25 9.08 6.62
CA MET A 174 5.93 8.66 6.17
C MET A 174 4.86 8.96 7.22
N GLU A 175 3.82 9.71 6.83
CA GLU A 175 2.62 9.84 7.64
C GLU A 175 1.81 8.54 7.59
N VAL A 176 1.55 7.96 8.76
CA VAL A 176 0.77 6.71 8.87
C VAL A 176 -0.54 7.01 9.60
N SER A 177 -1.64 7.06 8.84
CA SER A 177 -2.98 7.30 9.38
C SER A 177 -3.52 6.07 10.10
N SER A 178 -4.45 6.29 11.04
CA SER A 178 -5.14 5.18 11.72
C SER A 178 -5.90 4.27 10.76
N HIS A 179 -6.53 4.86 9.72
CA HIS A 179 -7.15 4.08 8.64
C HIS A 179 -6.12 3.24 7.87
N GLY A 180 -4.93 3.80 7.59
CA GLY A 180 -3.87 3.07 6.91
C GLY A 180 -3.35 1.88 7.71
N LEU A 181 -3.27 2.02 9.04
CA LEU A 181 -2.90 0.94 9.95
C LEU A 181 -4.00 -0.11 10.06
N ASP A 182 -5.23 0.31 10.32
CA ASP A 182 -6.38 -0.57 10.47
C ASP A 182 -6.67 -1.40 9.21
N GLN A 183 -6.50 -0.78 8.04
CA GLN A 183 -6.68 -1.42 6.74
C GLN A 183 -5.44 -2.19 6.24
N GLY A 184 -4.40 -2.33 7.04
CA GLY A 184 -3.18 -3.07 6.68
C GLY A 184 -2.39 -2.48 5.51
N ARG A 185 -2.57 -1.19 5.18
CA ARG A 185 -1.91 -0.58 4.01
C ARG A 185 -0.39 -0.59 4.12
N VAL A 186 0.12 -0.63 5.33
CA VAL A 186 1.55 -0.59 5.66
C VAL A 186 2.03 -1.88 6.35
N ALA A 187 1.22 -2.94 6.38
CA ALA A 187 1.46 -4.15 7.18
C ALA A 187 2.78 -4.86 6.85
N ALA A 188 3.27 -4.79 5.60
CA ALA A 188 4.53 -5.42 5.20
C ALA A 188 5.69 -4.42 5.09
N LEU A 189 5.57 -3.22 5.66
CA LEU A 189 6.67 -2.26 5.70
C LEU A 189 7.57 -2.50 6.91
N ASN A 190 8.87 -2.33 6.70
CA ASN A 190 9.86 -2.37 7.76
C ASN A 190 10.17 -0.94 8.23
N PHE A 191 9.58 -0.52 9.34
CA PHE A 191 9.86 0.78 9.95
C PHE A 191 11.10 0.70 10.83
N ALA A 192 12.10 1.55 10.56
CA ALA A 192 13.29 1.71 11.41
C ALA A 192 12.96 2.51 12.67
N VAL A 193 12.00 3.43 12.57
CA VAL A 193 11.56 4.28 13.69
C VAL A 193 10.05 4.50 13.57
N ALA A 194 9.34 4.42 14.69
CA ALA A 194 7.95 4.79 14.81
C ALA A 194 7.80 5.99 15.77
N VAL A 195 7.05 7.00 15.33
CA VAL A 195 6.83 8.24 16.09
C VAL A 195 5.34 8.41 16.38
N PHE A 196 5.01 8.66 17.64
CA PHE A 196 3.68 9.01 18.07
C PHE A 196 3.63 10.47 18.50
N THR A 197 2.80 11.29 17.87
CA THR A 197 2.74 12.71 18.19
C THR A 197 1.80 13.03 19.33
N ASN A 198 0.53 12.65 19.21
CA ASN A 198 -0.51 12.83 20.22
C ASN A 198 -1.77 12.03 19.89
N LEU A 199 -2.68 11.95 20.86
CA LEU A 199 -4.01 11.35 20.69
C LEU A 199 -5.08 12.32 21.23
N SER A 200 -5.98 12.74 20.37
CA SER A 200 -7.18 13.50 20.70
C SER A 200 -8.39 12.93 19.96
N ARG A 201 -9.58 13.40 20.27
CA ARG A 201 -10.82 12.90 19.64
C ARG A 201 -10.86 13.20 18.16
N ASP A 202 -10.88 12.15 17.32
CA ASP A 202 -11.00 12.24 15.88
C ASP A 202 -11.41 10.86 15.29
N HIS A 203 -11.94 10.83 14.08
CA HIS A 203 -12.28 9.61 13.32
C HIS A 203 -13.11 8.58 14.09
N LEU A 204 -14.00 9.01 15.03
CA LEU A 204 -14.86 8.09 15.77
C LEU A 204 -16.04 7.56 14.93
N ASP A 205 -16.37 8.23 13.85
CA ASP A 205 -17.26 7.76 12.79
C ASP A 205 -16.79 6.45 12.17
N TYR A 206 -15.47 6.28 12.02
CA TYR A 206 -14.84 5.08 11.51
C TYR A 206 -14.49 4.06 12.61
N HIS A 207 -13.79 4.49 13.66
CA HIS A 207 -13.26 3.60 14.70
C HIS A 207 -14.29 3.25 15.79
N GLY A 208 -15.41 3.98 15.89
CA GLY A 208 -16.46 3.77 16.89
C GLY A 208 -16.11 4.22 18.31
N SER A 209 -14.85 4.12 18.74
CA SER A 209 -14.41 4.52 20.09
C SER A 209 -12.98 5.03 20.13
N MET A 210 -12.65 5.82 21.18
CA MET A 210 -11.27 6.26 21.42
C MET A 210 -10.32 5.09 21.69
N ALA A 211 -10.79 4.01 22.30
CA ALA A 211 -10.00 2.82 22.56
C ALA A 211 -9.61 2.12 21.26
N ALA A 212 -10.56 1.92 20.32
CA ALA A 212 -10.28 1.33 19.00
C ALA A 212 -9.38 2.24 18.18
N TYR A 213 -9.58 3.57 18.22
CA TYR A 213 -8.72 4.54 17.54
C TYR A 213 -7.27 4.51 18.07
N ALA A 214 -7.08 4.43 19.38
CA ALA A 214 -5.76 4.27 19.99
C ALA A 214 -5.13 2.92 19.62
N ALA A 215 -5.89 1.82 19.64
CA ALA A 215 -5.44 0.49 19.26
C ALA A 215 -4.98 0.46 17.79
N ALA A 216 -5.74 1.08 16.87
CA ALA A 216 -5.33 1.19 15.47
C ALA A 216 -3.97 1.90 15.32
N LYS A 217 -3.71 2.99 16.06
CA LYS A 217 -2.41 3.69 16.02
C LYS A 217 -1.28 2.90 16.68
N SER A 218 -1.57 2.13 17.72
CA SER A 218 -0.56 1.33 18.41
C SER A 218 0.03 0.23 17.53
N ALA A 219 -0.68 -0.20 16.49
CA ALA A 219 -0.18 -1.18 15.53
C ALA A 219 1.10 -0.75 14.78
N LEU A 220 1.45 0.54 14.79
CA LEU A 220 2.74 1.00 14.23
C LEU A 220 3.93 0.59 15.10
N PHE A 221 3.72 0.21 16.35
CA PHE A 221 4.76 -0.06 17.36
C PHE A 221 4.89 -1.55 17.72
N SER A 222 4.14 -2.42 17.03
CA SER A 222 4.11 -3.87 17.26
C SER A 222 4.98 -4.64 16.27
#